data_4e878ce69d1f2ce4c132abdb7615df25
#
_entry.id   4e878ce69d1f2ce4c132abdb7615df25
#
_cell.length_a   1.000
_cell.length_b   1.000
_cell.length_c   1.000
_cell.angle_alpha   90.00
_cell.angle_beta   90.00
_cell.angle_gamma   90.00
#
_symmetry.space_group_name_H-M   'P 1'
#
loop_
_entity.id
_entity.type
_entity.pdbx_description
1 polymer ?
#
loop_
_entity_poly.entity_id
_entity_poly.type
_entity_poly.pdbx_seq_one_letter_code
_entity_poly.pdbx_strand_id
1 'polypeptide(L)'
;MYYEIVPMDRGHIPQIVALEQACFTSPWTETMLSDALFDPQASFIVAEDGEGNVLGYAGLHAILDEGYIDNVAVEPDARRHGVASALLDVFCRFGEVN
;
A
#
# COMPACT_ATOMS: atom_id res chain seq x y z
N MET A 1 -0.02 18.70 -3.40
CA MET A 1 -0.74 17.51 -3.91
C MET A 1 -1.66 16.99 -2.82
N TYR A 2 -2.95 16.83 -3.14
CA TYR A 2 -3.91 16.29 -2.18
C TYR A 2 -4.00 14.78 -2.31
N TYR A 3 -3.99 14.08 -1.17
CA TYR A 3 -4.25 12.65 -1.13
C TYR A 3 -4.72 12.24 0.27
N GLU A 4 -5.40 11.10 0.33
CA GLU A 4 -5.83 10.48 1.58
C GLU A 4 -5.28 9.07 1.65
N ILE A 5 -5.01 8.60 2.86
CA ILE A 5 -4.59 7.22 3.09
C ILE A 5 -5.78 6.45 3.60
N VAL A 6 -6.13 5.41 2.85
CA VAL A 6 -7.32 4.59 3.11
C VAL A 6 -6.92 3.12 3.07
N PRO A 7 -7.71 2.24 3.71
CA PRO A 7 -7.48 0.80 3.58
C PRO A 7 -7.65 0.37 2.12
N MET A 8 -6.82 -0.59 1.70
CA MET A 8 -6.95 -1.15 0.35
C MET A 8 -8.27 -1.91 0.24
N ASP A 9 -8.96 -1.70 -0.87
CA ASP A 9 -10.14 -2.50 -1.20
C ASP A 9 -10.01 -3.07 -2.61
N ARG A 10 -10.99 -3.87 -3.00
CA ARG A 10 -10.96 -4.56 -4.28
C ARG A 10 -10.89 -3.58 -5.47
N GLY A 11 -11.49 -2.42 -5.32
CA GLY A 11 -11.49 -1.40 -6.37
C GLY A 11 -10.11 -0.80 -6.65
N HIS A 12 -9.19 -0.87 -5.69
CA HIS A 12 -7.83 -0.37 -5.87
C HIS A 12 -6.92 -1.35 -6.64
N ILE A 13 -7.26 -2.63 -6.65
CA ILE A 13 -6.35 -3.67 -7.14
C ILE A 13 -5.87 -3.46 -8.58
N PRO A 14 -6.73 -3.12 -9.56
CA PRO A 14 -6.25 -2.91 -10.93
C PRO A 14 -5.17 -1.84 -11.02
N GLN A 15 -5.32 -0.75 -10.29
CA GLN A 15 -4.33 0.32 -10.29
C GLN A 15 -3.04 -0.10 -9.57
N ILE A 16 -3.15 -0.89 -8.51
CA ILE A 16 -1.98 -1.39 -7.79
C ILE A 16 -1.20 -2.37 -8.66
N VAL A 17 -1.88 -3.22 -9.41
CA VAL A 17 -1.23 -4.14 -10.36
C VAL A 17 -0.40 -3.35 -11.38
N ALA A 18 -0.99 -2.29 -11.94
CA ALA A 18 -0.28 -1.44 -12.90
C ALA A 18 0.94 -0.75 -12.25
N LEU A 19 0.78 -0.29 -11.02
CA LEU A 19 1.86 0.36 -10.26
C LEU A 19 3.00 -0.62 -9.97
N GLU A 20 2.67 -1.86 -9.58
CA GLU A 20 3.66 -2.89 -9.33
C GLU A 20 4.45 -3.21 -10.59
N GLN A 21 3.77 -3.32 -11.73
CA GLN A 21 4.44 -3.58 -13.01
C GLN A 21 5.36 -2.44 -13.42
N ALA A 22 5.01 -1.22 -13.07
CA ALA A 22 5.85 -0.05 -13.38
C ALA A 22 7.07 0.07 -12.46
N CYS A 23 6.99 -0.44 -11.23
CA CYS A 23 8.01 -0.21 -10.20
C CYS A 23 8.94 -1.40 -9.96
N PHE A 24 8.50 -2.62 -10.28
CA PHE A 24 9.24 -3.83 -9.89
C PHE A 24 9.39 -4.80 -11.05
N THR A 25 10.50 -5.54 -11.03
CA THR A 25 10.76 -6.61 -12.01
C THR A 25 9.97 -7.87 -11.71
N SER A 26 9.62 -8.09 -10.44
CA SER A 26 8.79 -9.22 -10.02
C SER A 26 7.56 -8.69 -9.29
N PRO A 27 6.61 -8.12 -10.03
CA PRO A 27 5.46 -7.48 -9.40
C PRO A 27 4.49 -8.48 -8.79
N TRP A 28 3.77 -8.02 -7.75
CA TRP A 28 2.66 -8.78 -7.21
C TRP A 28 1.54 -8.84 -8.24
N THR A 29 0.89 -9.99 -8.29
CA THR A 29 -0.21 -10.21 -9.22
C THR A 29 -1.54 -9.81 -8.60
N GLU A 30 -2.57 -9.74 -9.44
CA GLU A 30 -3.94 -9.50 -8.97
C GLU A 30 -4.36 -10.55 -7.95
N THR A 31 -4.02 -11.82 -8.19
CA THR A 31 -4.36 -12.90 -7.27
C THR A 31 -3.71 -12.71 -5.90
N MET A 32 -2.44 -12.35 -5.88
CA MET A 32 -1.72 -12.10 -4.62
C MET A 32 -2.35 -10.96 -3.83
N LEU A 33 -2.71 -9.88 -4.50
CA LEU A 33 -3.35 -8.73 -3.86
C LEU A 33 -4.76 -9.07 -3.37
N SER A 34 -5.52 -9.83 -4.15
CA SER A 34 -6.85 -10.27 -3.76
C SER A 34 -6.79 -11.17 -2.52
N ASP A 35 -5.83 -12.07 -2.48
CA ASP A 35 -5.64 -12.95 -1.32
C ASP A 35 -5.27 -12.15 -0.07
N ALA A 36 -4.48 -11.10 -0.23
CA ALA A 36 -4.08 -10.24 0.88
C ALA A 36 -5.27 -9.52 1.53
N LEU A 37 -6.32 -9.20 0.75
CA LEU A 37 -7.53 -8.59 1.30
C LEU A 37 -8.21 -9.45 2.35
N PHE A 38 -8.07 -10.76 2.25
CA PHE A 38 -8.74 -11.71 3.14
C PHE A 38 -7.81 -12.32 4.17
N ASP A 39 -6.54 -11.90 4.18
CA ASP A 39 -5.55 -12.38 5.13
C ASP A 39 -5.66 -11.56 6.42
N PRO A 40 -6.05 -12.18 7.56
CA PRO A 40 -6.20 -11.44 8.81
C PRO A 40 -4.89 -10.89 9.36
N GLN A 41 -3.75 -11.36 8.87
CA GLN A 41 -2.44 -10.89 9.30
C GLN A 41 -1.86 -9.82 8.40
N ALA A 42 -2.55 -9.50 7.31
CA ALA A 42 -2.11 -8.50 6.36
C ALA A 42 -2.86 -7.18 6.56
N SER A 43 -2.13 -6.07 6.45
CA SER A 43 -2.73 -4.74 6.42
C SER A 43 -2.16 -4.00 5.22
N PHE A 44 -3.02 -3.69 4.27
CA PHE A 44 -2.62 -2.94 3.07
C PHE A 44 -3.34 -1.59 3.07
N ILE A 45 -2.60 -0.54 2.81
CA ILE A 45 -3.13 0.82 2.75
C ILE A 45 -2.72 1.47 1.43
N VAL A 46 -3.53 2.43 1.01
CA VAL A 46 -3.40 3.08 -0.29
C VAL A 46 -3.47 4.59 -0.09
N ALA A 47 -2.62 5.31 -0.79
CA ALA A 47 -2.74 6.77 -0.91
C ALA A 47 -3.49 7.05 -2.20
N GLU A 48 -4.66 7.66 -2.10
CA GLU A 48 -5.44 8.02 -3.28
C GLU A 48 -5.72 9.50 -3.32
N ASP A 49 -5.83 10.05 -4.54
CA ASP A 49 -6.15 11.46 -4.71
C ASP A 49 -7.68 11.68 -4.67
N GLY A 50 -8.10 12.93 -4.85
CA GLY A 50 -9.52 13.27 -4.80
C GLY A 50 -10.35 12.68 -5.92
N GLU A 51 -9.71 12.11 -6.95
CA GLU A 51 -10.39 11.49 -8.09
C GLU A 51 -10.36 9.96 -8.02
N GLY A 52 -9.82 9.40 -6.94
CA GLY A 52 -9.74 7.96 -6.77
C GLY A 52 -8.54 7.30 -7.44
N ASN A 53 -7.56 8.09 -7.89
CA ASN A 53 -6.33 7.54 -8.47
C ASN A 53 -5.39 7.09 -7.37
N VAL A 54 -4.80 5.91 -7.52
CA VAL A 54 -3.82 5.38 -6.58
C VAL A 54 -2.47 6.03 -6.84
N LEU A 55 -1.96 6.77 -5.87
CA LEU A 55 -0.65 7.41 -5.95
C LEU A 55 0.45 6.52 -5.39
N GLY A 56 0.09 5.63 -4.49
CA GLY A 56 1.02 4.69 -3.87
C GLY A 56 0.31 3.74 -2.94
N TYR A 57 1.01 2.72 -2.49
CA TYR A 57 0.46 1.79 -1.51
C TYR A 57 1.58 1.17 -0.69
N ALA A 58 1.20 0.59 0.45
CA ALA A 58 2.12 -0.17 1.29
C ALA A 58 1.40 -1.35 1.91
N GLY A 59 2.12 -2.44 2.06
CA GLY A 59 1.60 -3.66 2.66
C GLY A 59 2.43 -4.10 3.85
N LEU A 60 1.76 -4.50 4.91
CA LEU A 60 2.36 -4.99 6.14
C LEU A 60 1.77 -6.34 6.49
N HIS A 61 2.64 -7.30 6.87
CA HIS A 61 2.24 -8.55 7.48
C HIS A 61 2.69 -8.60 8.93
N ALA A 62 1.78 -8.95 9.84
CA ALA A 62 2.07 -9.11 11.25
C ALA A 62 2.07 -10.60 11.60
N ILE A 63 3.20 -11.11 12.07
CA ILE A 63 3.35 -12.51 12.46
C ILE A 63 3.98 -12.55 13.83
N LEU A 64 3.29 -13.17 14.80
CA LEU A 64 3.81 -13.38 16.17
C LEU A 64 4.34 -12.09 16.81
N ASP A 65 3.54 -11.03 16.81
CA ASP A 65 3.88 -9.73 17.39
C ASP A 65 4.95 -8.96 16.60
N GLU A 66 5.41 -9.48 15.48
CA GLU A 66 6.34 -8.78 14.61
C GLU A 66 5.63 -8.32 13.34
N GLY A 67 5.92 -7.09 12.92
CA GLY A 67 5.40 -6.54 11.67
C GLY A 67 6.47 -6.48 10.61
N TYR A 68 6.15 -6.95 9.42
CA TYR A 68 7.04 -6.89 8.26
C TYR A 68 6.39 -6.07 7.17
N ILE A 69 7.13 -5.10 6.65
CA ILE A 69 6.67 -4.33 5.50
C ILE A 69 7.05 -5.11 4.25
N ASP A 70 6.03 -5.60 3.54
CA ASP A 70 6.24 -6.40 2.33
C ASP A 70 6.56 -5.55 1.13
N ASN A 71 5.71 -4.55 0.87
CA ASN A 71 5.82 -3.74 -0.34
C ASN A 71 5.52 -2.28 -0.04
N VAL A 72 6.27 -1.39 -0.67
CA VAL A 72 5.96 0.03 -0.72
C VAL A 72 6.23 0.48 -2.15
N ALA A 73 5.24 1.07 -2.80
CA ALA A 73 5.39 1.58 -4.16
C ALA A 73 4.67 2.90 -4.31
N VAL A 74 5.27 3.82 -5.04
CA VAL A 74 4.70 5.16 -5.30
C VAL A 74 4.81 5.44 -6.79
N GLU A 75 3.73 5.96 -7.39
CA GLU A 75 3.73 6.43 -8.76
C GLU A 75 4.90 7.39 -9.01
N PRO A 76 5.62 7.24 -10.14
CA PRO A 76 6.74 8.13 -10.42
C PRO A 76 6.39 9.61 -10.34
N ASP A 77 5.21 9.99 -10.83
CA ASP A 77 4.78 11.39 -10.83
C ASP A 77 4.42 11.90 -9.43
N ALA A 78 4.17 11.00 -8.49
CA ALA A 78 3.83 11.35 -7.11
C ALA A 78 5.02 11.26 -6.16
N ARG A 79 6.19 10.83 -6.64
CA ARG A 79 7.40 10.78 -5.82
C ARG A 79 7.83 12.17 -5.42
N ARG A 80 8.52 12.27 -4.26
CA ARG A 80 8.98 13.52 -3.66
C ARG A 80 7.86 14.38 -3.08
N HIS A 81 6.64 13.83 -2.95
CA HIS A 81 5.53 14.50 -2.28
C HIS A 81 5.26 13.89 -0.90
N GLY A 82 6.17 13.06 -0.41
CA GLY A 82 6.05 12.47 0.92
C GLY A 82 5.05 11.33 1.04
N VAL A 83 4.59 10.77 -0.09
CA VAL A 83 3.59 9.70 -0.08
C VAL A 83 4.12 8.45 0.61
N ALA A 84 5.34 8.01 0.26
CA ALA A 84 5.93 6.83 0.89
C ALA A 84 6.10 7.03 2.38
N SER A 85 6.59 8.20 2.80
CA SER A 85 6.78 8.51 4.21
C SER A 85 5.45 8.51 4.95
N ALA A 86 4.39 9.04 4.34
CA ALA A 86 3.06 9.07 4.96
C ALA A 86 2.50 7.65 5.13
N LEU A 87 2.69 6.78 4.13
CA LEU A 87 2.26 5.39 4.22
C LEU A 87 2.99 4.64 5.33
N LEU A 88 4.30 4.79 5.39
CA LEU A 88 5.11 4.15 6.42
C LEU A 88 4.80 4.68 7.82
N ASP A 89 4.49 5.98 7.92
CA ASP A 89 4.14 6.60 9.20
C ASP A 89 2.87 6.00 9.80
N VAL A 90 1.90 5.64 8.99
CA VAL A 90 0.69 4.97 9.45
C VAL A 90 1.05 3.65 10.15
N PHE A 91 1.92 2.86 9.54
CA PHE A 91 2.34 1.60 10.14
C PHE A 91 3.17 1.81 11.41
N CYS A 92 4.02 2.82 11.45
CA CYS A 92 4.79 3.15 12.64
C CYS A 92 3.90 3.53 13.81
N ARG A 93 2.88 4.35 13.55
CA ARG A 93 1.92 4.75 14.58
C ARG A 93 1.09 3.57 15.07
N PHE A 94 0.71 2.69 14.16
CA PHE A 94 -0.02 1.47 14.52
C PHE A 94 0.83 0.60 15.44
N GLY A 95 2.12 0.44 15.13
CA GLY A 95 3.04 -0.33 15.95
C GLY A 95 3.26 0.27 17.34
N GLU A 96 3.25 1.59 17.45
CA GLU A 96 3.42 2.27 18.72
C GLU A 96 2.23 2.07 19.66
N VAL A 97 1.04 1.92 19.10
CA VAL A 97 -0.18 1.74 19.88
C VAL A 97 -0.31 0.31 20.38
N ASN A 98 0.22 -0.63 19.64
CA ASN A 98 0.16 -2.05 19.95
C ASN A 98 1.46 -2.54 20.58
#